data_ee043a091ca9a0719ad2dc84140e780b
#
_entry.id   ee043a091ca9a0719ad2dc84140e780b
#
_cell.length_a   1.000
_cell.length_b   1.000
_cell.length_c   1.000
_cell.angle_alpha   90.00
_cell.angle_beta   90.00
_cell.angle_gamma   90.00
#
_symmetry.space_group_name_H-M   'P 1'
#
loop_
_entity.id
_entity.type
_entity.pdbx_description
1 polymer ?
#
loop_
_entity_poly.entity_id
_entity_poly.type
_entity_poly.pdbx_seq_one_letter_code
_entity_poly.pdbx_strand_id
1 'polypeptide(L)'
;MLIGSMWKSDAVNQQATAGSTDQNIVSEEVETFAKKDSDKNDEMKQLEDQYENQLKEALEGIVGVSHVSVVVHVGSTEQKVFEKNTILRNQTTSEEDKEGGTRQIEDQSQEEELVLINEGERDTPVVKEIRKPEIKGVLIVAGGAENIQVKKWIIEAVTRLLDVPSHKVAVIPKKSKGILECS
;
A
#
# COMPACT_ATOMS: atom_id res chain seq x y z
N MET A 1 -43.58 -39.31 39.11
CA MET A 1 -43.48 -38.29 40.16
C MET A 1 -43.00 -37.03 39.46
N LEU A 2 -43.96 -36.18 39.06
CA LEU A 2 -44.41 -35.00 39.79
C LEU A 2 -43.26 -33.96 39.87
N ILE A 3 -43.30 -32.75 39.44
CA ILE A 3 -44.23 -31.66 39.27
C ILE A 3 -43.36 -30.50 38.78
N GLY A 4 -43.56 -29.72 37.79
CA GLY A 4 -44.48 -28.59 37.64
C GLY A 4 -43.75 -27.29 37.99
N SER A 5 -43.82 -26.30 37.29
CA SER A 5 -44.65 -25.20 36.99
C SER A 5 -43.78 -24.04 36.48
N MET A 6 -43.94 -23.47 35.33
CA MET A 6 -44.87 -22.42 34.96
C MET A 6 -44.90 -21.22 35.93
N TRP A 7 -44.28 -20.11 35.56
CA TRP A 7 -44.73 -18.77 35.97
C TRP A 7 -44.65 -17.77 34.83
N LYS A 8 -45.87 -17.31 34.51
CA LYS A 8 -46.25 -16.23 33.62
C LYS A 8 -46.78 -15.12 34.53
N SER A 9 -46.44 -13.91 34.27
CA SER A 9 -47.23 -12.68 34.51
C SER A 9 -46.34 -11.47 34.21
N ASP A 10 -46.70 -10.72 33.28
CA ASP A 10 -47.69 -9.63 33.15
C ASP A 10 -47.07 -8.25 33.39
N ALA A 11 -47.42 -7.47 32.43
CA ALA A 11 -47.22 -6.06 32.18
C ALA A 11 -47.46 -5.15 33.39
N VAL A 12 -46.67 -4.07 33.51
CA VAL A 12 -47.20 -2.76 33.89
C VAL A 12 -46.47 -1.66 33.12
N ASN A 13 -47.23 -0.98 32.35
CA ASN A 13 -47.03 0.30 31.70
C ASN A 13 -46.89 1.41 32.75
N GLN A 14 -45.84 2.23 32.70
CA GLN A 14 -45.92 3.61 33.18
C GLN A 14 -45.02 4.54 32.42
N GLN A 15 -45.64 5.44 31.75
CA GLN A 15 -45.23 6.59 31.01
C GLN A 15 -44.87 7.72 31.96
N ALA A 16 -43.64 8.28 31.83
CA ALA A 16 -43.38 9.66 32.24
C ALA A 16 -42.12 10.17 31.56
N THR A 17 -42.26 10.95 30.54
CA THR A 17 -41.82 12.31 30.23
C THR A 17 -40.40 12.78 30.60
N ALA A 18 -39.75 13.29 29.57
CA ALA A 18 -38.87 14.45 29.47
C ALA A 18 -37.41 14.31 29.89
N GLY A 19 -36.52 14.52 28.93
CA GLY A 19 -35.11 14.77 29.11
C GLY A 19 -34.33 14.60 27.81
N SER A 20 -34.55 15.49 26.84
CA SER A 20 -33.66 15.71 25.71
C SER A 20 -32.32 16.18 26.24
N THR A 21 -31.24 15.47 25.95
CA THR A 21 -29.93 16.09 25.81
C THR A 21 -29.00 15.15 25.04
N ASP A 22 -28.70 15.56 23.82
CA ASP A 22 -27.42 15.44 23.13
C ASP A 22 -26.59 14.14 23.30
N GLN A 23 -26.75 13.21 22.40
CA GLN A 23 -25.72 12.27 22.01
C GLN A 23 -25.62 12.22 20.48
N ASN A 24 -25.05 13.25 19.90
CA ASN A 24 -24.74 13.28 18.48
C ASN A 24 -23.38 13.92 18.20
N ILE A 25 -22.30 13.41 18.81
CA ILE A 25 -20.92 13.91 18.58
C ILE A 25 -19.90 12.75 18.43
N VAL A 26 -20.29 11.51 18.09
CA VAL A 26 -19.28 10.44 17.95
C VAL A 26 -19.29 9.77 16.56
N SER A 27 -20.17 10.16 15.66
CA SER A 27 -20.27 9.51 14.34
C SER A 27 -19.55 10.20 13.17
N GLU A 28 -19.06 11.44 13.35
CA GLU A 28 -18.43 12.17 12.23
C GLU A 28 -16.93 11.92 12.06
N GLU A 29 -16.21 11.59 13.15
CA GLU A 29 -14.76 11.32 13.05
C GLU A 29 -14.43 9.92 12.50
N VAL A 30 -15.30 8.94 12.70
CA VAL A 30 -15.08 7.57 12.22
C VAL A 30 -15.37 7.43 10.73
N GLU A 31 -16.35 8.18 10.20
CA GLU A 31 -16.68 8.17 8.77
C GLU A 31 -15.60 8.84 7.90
N THR A 32 -14.90 9.86 8.42
CA THR A 32 -13.82 10.54 7.69
C THR A 32 -12.57 9.67 7.53
N PHE A 33 -12.23 8.86 8.51
CA PHE A 33 -11.07 7.93 8.40
C PHE A 33 -11.38 6.75 7.47
N ALA A 34 -12.57 6.14 7.57
CA ALA A 34 -12.99 5.05 6.70
C ALA A 34 -13.12 5.47 5.22
N LYS A 35 -13.57 6.69 4.97
CA LYS A 35 -13.71 7.24 3.62
C LYS A 35 -12.35 7.53 2.97
N LYS A 36 -11.37 8.00 3.75
CA LYS A 36 -10.02 8.27 3.25
C LYS A 36 -9.23 7.01 2.91
N ASP A 37 -9.49 5.91 3.59
CA ASP A 37 -8.86 4.61 3.30
C ASP A 37 -9.52 3.92 2.10
N SER A 38 -10.85 4.09 1.89
CA SER A 38 -11.53 3.60 0.69
C SER A 38 -11.05 4.33 -0.57
N ASP A 39 -10.92 5.65 -0.53
CA ASP A 39 -10.46 6.45 -1.66
C ASP A 39 -9.03 6.05 -2.11
N LYS A 40 -8.13 5.79 -1.17
CA LYS A 40 -6.77 5.31 -1.48
C LYS A 40 -6.73 3.90 -2.08
N ASN A 41 -7.60 3.01 -1.60
CA ASN A 41 -7.72 1.67 -2.16
C ASN A 41 -8.26 1.72 -3.60
N ASP A 42 -9.20 2.61 -3.87
CA ASP A 42 -9.77 2.79 -5.20
C ASP A 42 -8.73 3.39 -6.17
N GLU A 43 -7.92 4.36 -5.72
CA GLU A 43 -6.81 4.91 -6.49
C GLU A 43 -5.75 3.83 -6.82
N MET A 44 -5.35 3.01 -5.83
CA MET A 44 -4.40 1.91 -6.07
C MET A 44 -4.94 0.91 -7.08
N LYS A 45 -6.21 0.55 -6.96
CA LYS A 45 -6.86 -0.39 -7.88
C LYS A 45 -6.94 0.15 -9.31
N GLN A 46 -7.26 1.44 -9.46
CA GLN A 46 -7.23 2.08 -10.78
C GLN A 46 -5.83 2.08 -11.41
N LEU A 47 -4.79 2.28 -10.61
CA LEU A 47 -3.40 2.20 -11.08
C LEU A 47 -3.03 0.76 -11.48
N GLU A 48 -3.42 -0.24 -10.69
CA GLU A 48 -3.21 -1.66 -11.01
C GLU A 48 -3.88 -2.00 -12.34
N ASP A 49 -5.17 -1.67 -12.49
CA ASP A 49 -5.92 -1.90 -13.74
C ASP A 49 -5.28 -1.19 -14.95
N GLN A 50 -4.76 0.02 -14.77
CA GLN A 50 -4.09 0.77 -15.82
C GLN A 50 -2.79 0.08 -16.26
N TYR A 51 -1.94 -0.32 -15.31
CA TYR A 51 -0.70 -1.04 -15.61
C TYR A 51 -0.97 -2.41 -16.23
N GLU A 52 -1.96 -3.15 -15.74
CA GLU A 52 -2.36 -4.44 -16.29
C GLU A 52 -2.79 -4.36 -17.76
N ASN A 53 -3.65 -3.37 -18.09
CA ASN A 53 -4.11 -3.16 -19.45
C ASN A 53 -2.96 -2.75 -20.38
N GLN A 54 -2.10 -1.83 -19.95
CA GLN A 54 -0.95 -1.38 -20.72
C GLN A 54 0.06 -2.50 -20.98
N LEU A 55 0.36 -3.31 -19.94
CA LEU A 55 1.23 -4.47 -20.07
C LEU A 55 0.64 -5.54 -20.99
N LYS A 56 -0.64 -5.83 -20.85
CA LYS A 56 -1.33 -6.81 -21.65
C LYS A 56 -1.24 -6.46 -23.14
N GLU A 57 -1.55 -5.22 -23.50
CA GLU A 57 -1.48 -4.75 -24.90
C GLU A 57 -0.04 -4.85 -25.43
N ALA A 58 0.94 -4.39 -24.67
CA ALA A 58 2.34 -4.46 -25.08
C ALA A 58 2.86 -5.89 -25.24
N LEU A 59 2.49 -6.78 -24.31
CA LEU A 59 2.95 -8.17 -24.32
C LEU A 59 2.29 -9.02 -25.42
N GLU A 60 1.02 -8.76 -25.75
CA GLU A 60 0.32 -9.42 -26.86
C GLU A 60 0.95 -9.10 -28.23
N GLY A 61 1.69 -8.00 -28.34
CA GLY A 61 2.47 -7.65 -29.53
C GLY A 61 3.77 -8.44 -29.71
N ILE A 62 4.20 -9.22 -28.72
CA ILE A 62 5.45 -10.00 -28.79
C ILE A 62 5.22 -11.28 -29.61
N VAL A 63 6.11 -11.54 -30.55
CA VAL A 63 6.03 -12.77 -31.39
C VAL A 63 6.10 -14.03 -30.53
N GLY A 64 5.13 -14.90 -30.70
CA GLY A 64 5.03 -16.14 -29.92
C GLY A 64 4.29 -16.03 -28.60
N VAL A 65 3.78 -14.84 -28.26
CA VAL A 65 2.94 -14.62 -27.09
C VAL A 65 1.48 -14.59 -27.50
N SER A 66 0.62 -15.20 -26.69
CA SER A 66 -0.82 -15.20 -26.90
C SER A 66 -1.59 -15.27 -25.60
N HIS A 67 -2.82 -14.76 -25.59
CA HIS A 67 -3.73 -14.87 -24.45
C HIS A 67 -3.12 -14.42 -23.11
N VAL A 68 -2.61 -13.22 -23.07
CA VAL A 68 -1.93 -12.66 -21.91
C VAL A 68 -2.94 -12.28 -20.83
N SER A 69 -2.63 -12.65 -19.61
CA SER A 69 -3.27 -12.17 -18.39
C SER A 69 -2.19 -11.63 -17.49
N VAL A 70 -2.36 -10.42 -17.02
CA VAL A 70 -1.39 -9.72 -16.15
C VAL A 70 -2.09 -9.40 -14.82
N VAL A 71 -1.38 -9.52 -13.74
CA VAL A 71 -1.78 -9.03 -12.43
C VAL A 71 -0.61 -8.21 -11.88
N VAL A 72 -0.88 -6.95 -11.57
CA VAL A 72 0.10 -6.02 -11.00
C VAL A 72 -0.32 -5.72 -9.57
N HIS A 73 0.62 -5.84 -8.65
CA HIS A 73 0.40 -5.43 -7.26
C HIS A 73 1.20 -4.17 -6.94
N VAL A 74 0.48 -3.09 -6.66
CA VAL A 74 1.04 -1.79 -6.30
C VAL A 74 1.08 -1.66 -4.78
N GLY A 75 2.21 -1.26 -4.23
CA GLY A 75 2.40 -1.14 -2.78
C GLY A 75 2.14 0.26 -2.24
N SER A 76 2.13 1.27 -3.10
CA SER A 76 1.83 2.65 -2.72
C SER A 76 1.38 3.45 -3.94
N THR A 77 0.57 4.47 -3.72
CA THR A 77 0.28 5.50 -4.71
C THR A 77 1.47 6.46 -4.87
N GLU A 78 1.32 7.50 -5.65
CA GLU A 78 2.32 8.56 -5.75
C GLU A 78 2.61 9.17 -4.37
N GLN A 79 3.89 9.35 -4.05
CA GLN A 79 4.34 9.92 -2.79
C GLN A 79 4.97 11.28 -3.01
N LYS A 80 4.45 12.30 -2.33
CA LYS A 80 5.07 13.61 -2.27
C LYS A 80 6.15 13.61 -1.19
N VAL A 81 7.39 13.84 -1.59
CA VAL A 81 8.51 14.03 -0.66
C VAL A 81 8.67 15.53 -0.45
N PHE A 82 8.58 15.95 0.78
CA PHE A 82 8.73 17.36 1.15
C PHE A 82 10.18 17.70 1.46
N GLU A 83 10.57 18.95 1.19
CA GLU A 83 11.87 19.47 1.56
C GLU A 83 11.97 19.64 3.08
N LYS A 84 13.10 19.25 3.64
CA LYS A 84 13.36 19.32 5.08
C LYS A 84 14.70 19.98 5.34
N ASN A 85 14.75 20.84 6.35
CA ASN A 85 15.99 21.28 6.94
C ASN A 85 16.41 20.22 7.98
N THR A 86 17.64 19.71 7.84
CA THR A 86 18.17 18.72 8.77
C THR A 86 19.35 19.30 9.52
N ILE A 87 19.28 19.32 10.84
CA ILE A 87 20.36 19.73 11.72
C ILE A 87 20.92 18.48 12.39
N LEU A 88 22.17 18.17 12.08
CA LEU A 88 22.89 17.05 12.70
C LEU A 88 23.84 17.60 13.76
N ARG A 89 23.71 17.11 14.98
CA ARG A 89 24.64 17.44 16.07
C ARG A 89 25.28 16.15 16.55
N ASN A 90 26.61 16.07 16.38
CA ASN A 90 27.42 14.97 16.89
C ASN A 90 28.30 15.51 18.00
N GLN A 91 28.20 14.90 19.18
CA GLN A 91 29.07 15.22 20.32
C GLN A 91 29.80 13.95 20.73
N THR A 92 31.13 14.01 20.72
CA THR A 92 31.98 12.93 21.21
C THR A 92 32.69 13.44 22.47
N THR A 93 32.45 12.80 23.59
CA THR A 93 33.13 13.10 24.85
C THR A 93 34.09 11.94 25.17
N SER A 94 35.38 12.24 25.32
CA SER A 94 36.38 11.29 25.77
C SER A 94 36.80 11.65 27.18
N GLU A 95 36.56 10.75 28.13
CA GLU A 95 36.96 10.88 29.51
C GLU A 95 38.12 9.92 29.77
N GLU A 96 39.20 10.41 30.30
CA GLU A 96 40.35 9.62 30.74
C GLU A 96 40.46 9.68 32.26
N ASP A 97 40.29 8.52 32.89
CA ASP A 97 40.36 8.45 34.36
C ASP A 97 41.84 8.29 34.83
N LYS A 98 42.16 8.89 35.94
CA LYS A 98 43.53 8.85 36.53
C LYS A 98 43.99 7.43 36.90
N GLU A 99 43.10 6.48 36.96
CA GLU A 99 43.34 5.04 37.19
C GLU A 99 43.47 4.21 35.92
N GLY A 100 43.52 4.86 34.73
CA GLY A 100 43.79 4.22 33.42
C GLY A 100 42.57 3.70 32.68
N GLY A 101 41.38 4.14 33.02
CA GLY A 101 40.13 3.88 32.27
C GLY A 101 39.87 4.97 31.24
N THR A 102 39.60 4.61 30.00
CA THR A 102 39.10 5.54 28.97
C THR A 102 37.65 5.26 28.67
N ARG A 103 36.77 6.28 28.80
CA ARG A 103 35.37 6.24 28.46
C ARG A 103 35.12 7.18 27.29
N GLN A 104 34.54 6.65 26.24
CA GLN A 104 34.10 7.43 25.08
C GLN A 104 32.58 7.41 25.04
N ILE A 105 31.98 8.59 25.01
CA ILE A 105 30.54 8.79 24.89
C ILE A 105 30.31 9.49 23.55
N GLU A 106 29.54 8.87 22.69
CA GLU A 106 29.07 9.46 21.43
C GLU A 106 27.58 9.78 21.55
N ASP A 107 27.25 11.04 21.35
CA ASP A 107 25.88 11.53 21.37
C ASP A 107 25.56 12.11 19.99
N GLN A 108 24.54 11.55 19.34
CA GLN A 108 24.10 11.99 18.02
C GLN A 108 22.64 12.43 18.11
N SER A 109 22.40 13.70 17.77
CA SER A 109 21.05 14.28 17.69
C SER A 109 20.78 14.74 16.26
N GLN A 110 19.62 14.32 15.72
CA GLN A 110 19.14 14.76 14.42
C GLN A 110 17.79 15.44 14.60
N GLU A 111 17.71 16.66 14.11
CA GLU A 111 16.48 17.47 14.10
C GLU A 111 16.07 17.72 12.65
N GLU A 112 14.82 17.42 12.30
CA GLU A 112 14.27 17.63 10.97
C GLU A 112 13.07 18.58 11.05
N GLU A 113 13.08 19.62 10.23
CA GLU A 113 12.01 20.61 10.11
C GLU A 113 11.57 20.74 8.66
N LEU A 114 10.24 20.74 8.41
CA LEU A 114 9.69 20.95 7.07
C LEU A 114 9.91 22.38 6.62
N VAL A 115 10.35 22.53 5.37
CA VAL A 115 10.44 23.85 4.73
C VAL A 115 9.05 24.27 4.27
N LEU A 116 8.57 25.40 4.82
CA LEU A 116 7.27 25.97 4.49
C LEU A 116 7.45 27.24 3.66
N ILE A 117 6.58 27.45 2.68
CA ILE A 117 6.44 28.72 1.96
C ILE A 117 5.14 29.35 2.42
N ASN A 118 5.22 30.64 2.77
CA ASN A 118 4.05 31.42 3.11
C ASN A 118 3.40 31.97 1.82
N GLU A 119 2.21 31.47 1.50
CA GLU A 119 1.39 31.92 0.37
C GLU A 119 0.17 32.74 0.87
N GLY A 120 0.43 33.81 1.62
CA GLY A 120 -0.58 34.65 2.17
C GLY A 120 -1.11 34.20 3.52
N GLU A 121 -2.26 33.54 3.60
CA GLU A 121 -2.86 33.08 4.87
C GLU A 121 -2.53 31.63 5.22
N ARG A 122 -1.75 30.93 4.38
CA ARG A 122 -1.46 29.49 4.56
C ARG A 122 0.02 29.21 4.36
N ASP A 123 0.58 28.42 5.28
CA ASP A 123 1.90 27.86 5.14
C ASP A 123 1.80 26.53 4.36
N THR A 124 2.46 26.46 3.21
CA THR A 124 2.43 25.32 2.33
C THR A 124 3.80 24.63 2.33
N PRO A 125 3.91 23.32 2.60
CA PRO A 125 5.17 22.62 2.56
C PRO A 125 5.70 22.51 1.14
N VAL A 126 7.01 22.73 0.97
CA VAL A 126 7.70 22.62 -0.33
C VAL A 126 7.80 21.16 -0.73
N VAL A 127 7.25 20.83 -1.90
CA VAL A 127 7.42 19.49 -2.48
C VAL A 127 8.78 19.44 -3.18
N LYS A 128 9.67 18.58 -2.70
CA LYS A 128 10.98 18.32 -3.28
C LYS A 128 10.90 17.47 -4.53
N GLU A 129 10.16 16.37 -4.44
CA GLU A 129 9.96 15.43 -5.54
C GLU A 129 8.63 14.68 -5.39
N ILE A 130 8.12 14.15 -6.50
CA ILE A 130 7.01 13.22 -6.51
C ILE A 130 7.57 11.88 -6.93
N ARG A 131 7.49 10.89 -6.04
CA ARG A 131 7.91 9.52 -6.33
C ARG A 131 6.78 8.76 -7.00
N LYS A 132 7.13 8.04 -8.05
CA LYS A 132 6.20 7.14 -8.73
C LYS A 132 5.70 6.03 -7.79
N PRO A 133 4.52 5.43 -8.09
CA PRO A 133 4.00 4.29 -7.35
C PRO A 133 5.02 3.15 -7.27
N GLU A 134 5.14 2.54 -6.10
CA GLU A 134 6.01 1.38 -5.91
C GLU A 134 5.29 0.09 -6.29
N ILE A 135 5.82 -0.64 -7.27
CA ILE A 135 5.29 -1.94 -7.68
C ILE A 135 5.94 -3.03 -6.81
N LYS A 136 5.11 -3.82 -6.13
CA LYS A 136 5.54 -4.91 -5.25
C LYS A 136 5.78 -6.21 -6.00
N GLY A 137 4.98 -6.47 -7.05
CA GLY A 137 5.12 -7.66 -7.86
C GLY A 137 4.26 -7.64 -9.11
N VAL A 138 4.65 -8.44 -10.09
CA VAL A 138 3.93 -8.64 -11.35
C VAL A 138 3.83 -10.12 -11.64
N LEU A 139 2.62 -10.60 -11.90
CA LEU A 139 2.35 -11.96 -12.36
C LEU A 139 1.82 -11.93 -13.79
N ILE A 140 2.45 -12.67 -14.68
CA ILE A 140 2.07 -12.77 -16.08
C ILE A 140 1.77 -14.22 -16.40
N VAL A 141 0.60 -14.48 -16.93
CA VAL A 141 0.19 -15.78 -17.46
C VAL A 141 -0.04 -15.63 -18.96
N ALA A 142 0.81 -16.27 -19.78
CA ALA A 142 0.77 -16.11 -21.22
C ALA A 142 0.95 -17.45 -21.94
N GLY A 143 0.26 -17.59 -23.07
CA GLY A 143 0.54 -18.66 -24.02
C GLY A 143 1.87 -18.38 -24.73
N GLY A 144 2.66 -19.42 -24.98
CA GLY A 144 4.00 -19.30 -25.55
C GLY A 144 5.13 -19.11 -24.52
N ALA A 145 4.79 -18.87 -23.24
CA ALA A 145 5.76 -18.75 -22.16
C ALA A 145 6.43 -20.10 -21.78
N GLU A 146 6.04 -21.21 -22.40
CA GLU A 146 6.77 -22.49 -22.37
C GLU A 146 8.14 -22.36 -23.03
N ASN A 147 8.24 -21.49 -24.06
CA ASN A 147 9.50 -21.20 -24.73
C ASN A 147 10.35 -20.29 -23.85
N ILE A 148 11.55 -20.75 -23.53
CA ILE A 148 12.46 -20.02 -22.65
C ILE A 148 12.89 -18.64 -23.21
N GLN A 149 12.94 -18.50 -24.53
CA GLN A 149 13.26 -17.22 -25.16
C GLN A 149 12.11 -16.22 -25.01
N VAL A 150 10.87 -16.66 -25.23
CA VAL A 150 9.67 -15.85 -25.03
C VAL A 150 9.55 -15.41 -23.58
N LYS A 151 9.73 -16.35 -22.66
CA LYS A 151 9.74 -16.06 -21.22
C LYS A 151 10.79 -15.00 -20.86
N LYS A 152 11.99 -15.09 -21.42
CA LYS A 152 13.08 -14.13 -21.20
C LYS A 152 12.73 -12.74 -21.72
N TRP A 153 12.15 -12.64 -22.93
CA TRP A 153 11.70 -11.38 -23.51
C TRP A 153 10.61 -10.73 -22.67
N ILE A 154 9.63 -11.50 -22.18
CA ILE A 154 8.58 -10.98 -21.30
C ILE A 154 9.19 -10.40 -20.02
N ILE A 155 10.07 -11.15 -19.32
CA ILE A 155 10.72 -10.68 -18.11
C ILE A 155 11.52 -9.39 -18.38
N GLU A 156 12.30 -9.36 -19.45
CA GLU A 156 13.12 -8.20 -19.81
C GLU A 156 12.27 -6.97 -20.15
N ALA A 157 11.19 -7.15 -20.89
CA ALA A 157 10.26 -6.08 -21.24
C ALA A 157 9.60 -5.47 -19.98
N VAL A 158 9.10 -6.31 -19.10
CA VAL A 158 8.42 -5.87 -17.89
C VAL A 158 9.37 -5.21 -16.89
N THR A 159 10.55 -5.79 -16.68
CA THR A 159 11.55 -5.21 -15.77
C THR A 159 12.01 -3.83 -16.22
N ARG A 160 12.16 -3.63 -17.54
CA ARG A 160 12.56 -2.32 -18.10
C ARG A 160 11.43 -1.31 -18.11
N LEU A 161 10.19 -1.74 -18.39
CA LEU A 161 9.04 -0.84 -18.48
C LEU A 161 8.63 -0.30 -17.12
N LEU A 162 8.59 -1.19 -16.12
CA LEU A 162 8.10 -0.88 -14.77
C LEU A 162 9.23 -0.53 -13.78
N ASP A 163 10.49 -0.60 -14.21
CA ASP A 163 11.66 -0.41 -13.35
C ASP A 163 11.65 -1.31 -12.10
N VAL A 164 11.25 -2.58 -12.29
CA VAL A 164 11.17 -3.57 -11.22
C VAL A 164 12.24 -4.64 -11.38
N PRO A 165 12.86 -5.13 -10.31
CA PRO A 165 13.85 -6.21 -10.41
C PRO A 165 13.17 -7.52 -10.83
N SER A 166 13.91 -8.36 -11.56
CA SER A 166 13.40 -9.61 -12.15
C SER A 166 12.82 -10.59 -11.12
N HIS A 167 13.27 -10.55 -9.87
CA HIS A 167 12.73 -11.41 -8.81
C HIS A 167 11.29 -11.03 -8.38
N LYS A 168 10.82 -9.82 -8.73
CA LYS A 168 9.44 -9.38 -8.51
C LYS A 168 8.52 -9.73 -9.70
N VAL A 169 9.04 -10.32 -10.78
CA VAL A 169 8.28 -10.67 -11.98
C VAL A 169 8.17 -12.18 -12.12
N ALA A 170 6.97 -12.70 -12.06
CA ALA A 170 6.66 -14.11 -12.27
C ALA A 170 6.00 -14.31 -13.64
N VAL A 171 6.57 -15.17 -14.49
CA VAL A 171 6.01 -15.53 -15.79
C VAL A 171 5.69 -17.01 -15.80
N ILE A 172 4.41 -17.34 -16.00
CA ILE A 172 3.86 -18.69 -15.96
C ILE A 172 3.21 -19.00 -17.32
N PRO A 173 3.48 -20.17 -17.90
CA PRO A 173 2.81 -20.58 -19.13
C PRO A 173 1.32 -20.81 -18.87
N LYS A 174 0.49 -20.30 -19.79
CA LYS A 174 -0.95 -20.53 -19.76
C LYS A 174 -1.24 -21.97 -20.16
N LYS A 175 -2.08 -22.66 -19.39
CA LYS A 175 -2.55 -24.00 -19.76
C LYS A 175 -3.26 -23.91 -21.13
N SER A 176 -2.70 -24.54 -22.15
CA SER A 176 -3.41 -24.75 -23.40
C SER A 176 -4.66 -25.57 -23.11
N LYS A 177 -5.84 -25.17 -23.55
CA LYS A 177 -6.99 -26.05 -23.62
C LYS A 177 -6.60 -27.17 -24.58
N GLY A 178 -6.09 -28.27 -24.03
CA GLY A 178 -5.91 -29.48 -24.79
C GLY A 178 -7.25 -29.83 -25.37
N ILE A 179 -7.30 -29.93 -26.67
CA ILE A 179 -8.37 -30.60 -27.38
C ILE A 179 -8.38 -32.02 -26.80
N LEU A 180 -9.35 -32.28 -25.95
CA LEU A 180 -9.75 -33.65 -25.66
C LEU A 180 -10.53 -34.13 -26.88
N GLU A 181 -9.81 -34.41 -27.96
CA GLU A 181 -10.35 -35.32 -28.94
C GLU A 181 -10.14 -36.71 -28.40
N CYS A 182 -11.21 -37.23 -27.83
CA CYS A 182 -11.44 -38.65 -27.64
C CYS A 182 -11.43 -39.33 -29.01
N SER A 183 -10.53 -40.24 -29.19
CA SER A 183 -10.74 -41.35 -30.10
C SER A 183 -11.53 -42.43 -29.41
#